data_b502a345f9a3fa7c874fbc6db2793830
#
_entry.id   b502a345f9a3fa7c874fbc6db2793830
#
_cell.length_a   1.000
_cell.length_b   1.000
_cell.length_c   1.000
_cell.angle_alpha   90.00
_cell.angle_beta   90.00
_cell.angle_gamma   90.00
#
_symmetry.space_group_name_H-M   'P 1'
#
loop_
_entity.id
_entity.type
_entity.pdbx_description
1 polymer ?
#
loop_
_entity_poly.entity_id
_entity_poly.type
_entity_poly.pdbx_seq_one_letter_code
_entity_poly.pdbx_strand_id
1 'polypeptide(L)'
;MMPSWKITPKVQEELKNNLNIHFQIIYKDILDQNEILKLINRVLDLFQNKDLGISEPNWSQKDVFLITYGDSIYEEKNNKLKTLSKFLDKYCKKQFNNLHILPFFPYSSDDGFSITDYEEVRSDLGDWKDIKSLSKNFRIMSDIVINHASIESKYFKSFIENKTETQNFFIKLKNKQGYDQVVRPRSSDLFREFEINKEIYYLWCTFSHDQVDFNFKNPEVLFFFIKLIHLYLKNGVRVFRLDAIAFLWKEHDTNCLNLPQTHEVVKLMRTLLNAFSKNTLLITETNLPNLENLSYFGENDEANAVYNFALPPLLLWTLVMGDSTALRKWSMGMPPAKDHTSYFNFIASHDGIGLRPTEGILTEKERNNLVDIMTDFGAKTTKRKKTDNTETVYEINISLIDAMKGTFQGSDHLQIERFICCHAIMLGLEGIPAFYIHSILGSTNDYEKLEQTKNHRS
;
A
#
# COMPACT_ATOMS: atom_id res chain seq x y z
N MET A 1 -25.75 -14.66 -23.43
CA MET A 1 -25.55 -13.22 -23.70
C MET A 1 -25.80 -12.48 -22.40
N MET A 2 -24.76 -11.90 -21.78
CA MET A 2 -24.95 -11.03 -20.61
C MET A 2 -25.47 -9.68 -21.10
N PRO A 3 -26.44 -9.04 -20.42
CA PRO A 3 -26.94 -7.76 -20.83
C PRO A 3 -25.83 -6.72 -20.85
N SER A 4 -25.73 -5.95 -21.92
CA SER A 4 -24.86 -4.78 -22.01
C SER A 4 -25.34 -3.75 -21.00
N TRP A 5 -24.53 -3.48 -19.97
CA TRP A 5 -24.82 -2.45 -18.97
C TRP A 5 -24.52 -1.09 -19.59
N LYS A 6 -25.52 -0.45 -20.14
CA LYS A 6 -25.40 0.97 -20.49
C LYS A 6 -25.65 1.80 -19.23
N ILE A 7 -24.75 2.73 -18.90
CA ILE A 7 -25.04 3.76 -17.91
C ILE A 7 -26.31 4.48 -18.38
N THR A 8 -27.32 4.45 -17.53
CA THR A 8 -28.51 5.27 -17.77
C THR A 8 -28.13 6.74 -17.53
N PRO A 9 -28.80 7.71 -18.21
CA PRO A 9 -28.58 9.14 -17.94
C PRO A 9 -28.67 9.50 -16.46
N LYS A 10 -29.54 8.82 -15.71
CA LYS A 10 -29.67 8.99 -14.26
C LYS A 10 -28.42 8.60 -13.49
N VAL A 11 -27.79 7.46 -13.79
CA VAL A 11 -26.55 7.00 -13.16
C VAL A 11 -25.39 7.92 -13.51
N GLN A 12 -25.33 8.42 -14.74
CA GLN A 12 -24.30 9.39 -15.14
C GLN A 12 -24.43 10.71 -14.38
N GLU A 13 -25.64 11.20 -14.19
CA GLU A 13 -25.90 12.43 -13.42
C GLU A 13 -25.57 12.23 -11.94
N GLU A 14 -25.94 11.10 -11.35
CA GLU A 14 -25.58 10.75 -9.98
C GLU A 14 -24.06 10.68 -9.79
N LEU A 15 -23.33 10.02 -10.69
CA LEU A 15 -21.88 9.99 -10.67
C LEU A 15 -21.27 11.39 -10.77
N LYS A 16 -21.78 12.22 -11.66
CA LYS A 16 -21.35 13.61 -11.82
C LYS A 16 -21.54 14.41 -10.55
N ASN A 17 -22.67 14.24 -9.87
CA ASN A 17 -22.97 14.90 -8.61
C ASN A 17 -22.01 14.43 -7.49
N ASN A 18 -21.76 13.12 -7.39
CA ASN A 18 -20.81 12.57 -6.41
C ASN A 18 -19.38 13.10 -6.66
N LEU A 19 -18.92 13.08 -7.91
CA LEU A 19 -17.62 13.66 -8.27
C LEU A 19 -17.54 15.14 -7.93
N ASN A 20 -18.61 15.91 -8.14
CA ASN A 20 -18.65 17.32 -7.79
C ASN A 20 -18.48 17.53 -6.28
N ILE A 21 -19.16 16.72 -5.45
CA ILE A 21 -19.02 16.77 -3.99
C ILE A 21 -17.56 16.49 -3.59
N HIS A 22 -16.98 15.40 -4.10
CA HIS A 22 -15.59 15.04 -3.78
C HIS A 22 -14.60 16.14 -4.17
N PHE A 23 -14.66 16.64 -5.40
CA PHE A 23 -13.74 17.69 -5.85
C PHE A 23 -13.95 19.02 -5.12
N GLN A 24 -15.19 19.36 -4.74
CA GLN A 24 -15.44 20.55 -3.90
C GLN A 24 -14.79 20.43 -2.53
N ILE A 25 -14.86 19.24 -1.88
CA ILE A 25 -14.24 19.03 -0.57
C ILE A 25 -12.71 19.06 -0.67
N ILE A 26 -12.14 18.40 -1.70
CA ILE A 26 -10.68 18.35 -1.89
C ILE A 26 -10.11 19.73 -2.26
N TYR A 27 -10.77 20.47 -3.14
CA TYR A 27 -10.22 21.67 -3.80
C TYR A 27 -11.00 22.97 -3.53
N LYS A 28 -11.90 23.03 -2.51
CA LYS A 28 -12.75 24.20 -2.22
C LYS A 28 -12.04 25.54 -2.17
N ASP A 29 -10.78 25.53 -1.70
CA ASP A 29 -9.96 26.74 -1.52
C ASP A 29 -8.93 26.94 -2.68
N ILE A 30 -9.01 26.09 -3.72
CA ILE A 30 -8.02 26.03 -4.81
C ILE A 30 -8.66 26.24 -6.17
N LEU A 31 -9.85 25.65 -6.41
CA LEU A 31 -10.55 25.69 -7.71
C LEU A 31 -11.91 26.36 -7.59
N ASP A 32 -12.30 27.09 -8.63
CA ASP A 32 -13.66 27.55 -8.79
C ASP A 32 -14.59 26.45 -9.34
N GLN A 33 -15.91 26.71 -9.33
CA GLN A 33 -16.92 25.73 -9.78
C GLN A 33 -16.75 25.34 -11.27
N ASN A 34 -16.29 26.27 -12.14
CA ASN A 34 -16.12 25.99 -13.56
C ASN A 34 -14.89 25.08 -13.78
N GLU A 35 -13.82 25.29 -13.01
CA GLU A 35 -12.62 24.46 -13.03
C GLU A 35 -12.93 23.04 -12.53
N ILE A 36 -13.72 22.89 -11.46
CA ILE A 36 -14.20 21.61 -10.98
C ILE A 36 -15.03 20.90 -12.06
N LEU A 37 -15.97 21.59 -12.70
CA LEU A 37 -16.78 21.00 -13.78
C LEU A 37 -15.92 20.55 -14.97
N LYS A 38 -14.89 21.31 -15.34
CA LYS A 38 -13.94 20.91 -16.38
C LYS A 38 -13.19 19.63 -15.98
N LEU A 39 -12.74 19.54 -14.73
CA LEU A 39 -12.04 18.35 -14.21
C LEU A 39 -12.98 17.12 -14.23
N ILE A 40 -14.23 17.25 -13.77
CA ILE A 40 -15.23 16.19 -13.83
C ILE A 40 -15.43 15.71 -15.27
N ASN A 41 -15.62 16.61 -16.21
CA ASN A 41 -15.82 16.25 -17.62
C ASN A 41 -14.60 15.48 -18.16
N ARG A 42 -13.38 15.91 -17.86
CA ARG A 42 -12.15 15.18 -18.24
C ARG A 42 -12.11 13.75 -17.65
N VAL A 43 -12.53 13.58 -16.40
CA VAL A 43 -12.65 12.26 -15.76
C VAL A 43 -13.68 11.40 -16.48
N LEU A 44 -14.85 11.93 -16.75
CA LEU A 44 -15.92 11.20 -17.46
C LEU A 44 -15.48 10.82 -18.88
N ASP A 45 -14.82 11.74 -19.60
CA ASP A 45 -14.30 11.51 -20.95
C ASP A 45 -13.25 10.39 -21.01
N LEU A 46 -12.41 10.27 -19.98
CA LEU A 46 -11.42 9.21 -19.87
C LEU A 46 -12.05 7.82 -19.89
N PHE A 47 -13.23 7.68 -19.33
CA PHE A 47 -13.96 6.42 -19.20
C PHE A 47 -15.09 6.23 -20.23
N GLN A 48 -15.31 7.18 -21.15
CA GLN A 48 -16.27 7.04 -22.25
C GLN A 48 -15.94 5.80 -23.11
N ASN A 49 -16.96 5.10 -23.56
CA ASN A 49 -16.92 3.89 -24.41
C ASN A 49 -16.61 2.55 -23.72
N LYS A 50 -16.89 2.38 -22.44
CA LYS A 50 -16.84 1.06 -21.80
C LYS A 50 -18.16 0.72 -21.15
N ASP A 51 -18.39 -0.57 -21.00
CA ASP A 51 -19.53 -1.13 -20.26
C ASP A 51 -19.44 -0.69 -18.79
N LEU A 52 -19.89 0.52 -18.55
CA LEU A 52 -19.94 1.14 -17.26
C LEU A 52 -21.16 0.59 -16.53
N GLY A 53 -21.00 0.15 -15.33
CA GLY A 53 -22.08 -0.27 -14.45
C GLY A 53 -21.64 -0.14 -13.01
N ILE A 54 -22.47 0.45 -12.17
CA ILE A 54 -22.25 0.40 -10.73
C ILE A 54 -22.28 -1.07 -10.33
N SER A 55 -21.20 -1.57 -9.77
CA SER A 55 -21.16 -2.89 -9.18
C SER A 55 -20.57 -2.78 -7.80
N GLU A 56 -21.28 -3.34 -6.85
CA GLU A 56 -20.74 -3.50 -5.52
C GLU A 56 -19.56 -4.46 -5.52
N PRO A 57 -18.54 -4.21 -4.69
CA PRO A 57 -17.42 -5.11 -4.53
C PRO A 57 -17.93 -6.47 -4.06
N ASN A 58 -17.38 -7.52 -4.63
CA ASN A 58 -17.77 -8.88 -4.30
C ASN A 58 -16.55 -9.68 -3.83
N TRP A 59 -16.64 -10.25 -2.64
CA TRP A 59 -15.73 -11.25 -2.11
C TRP A 59 -16.51 -12.26 -1.27
N SER A 60 -15.88 -13.39 -0.99
CA SER A 60 -16.47 -14.48 -0.25
C SER A 60 -15.39 -15.21 0.57
N GLN A 61 -15.77 -16.19 1.34
CA GLN A 61 -14.85 -17.10 2.05
C GLN A 61 -13.87 -17.86 1.12
N LYS A 62 -14.01 -17.75 -0.19
CA LYS A 62 -13.10 -18.33 -1.18
C LYS A 62 -11.98 -17.38 -1.59
N ASP A 63 -12.07 -16.11 -1.21
CA ASP A 63 -11.09 -15.09 -1.57
C ASP A 63 -9.87 -15.21 -0.69
N VAL A 64 -8.76 -15.61 -1.29
CA VAL A 64 -7.43 -15.74 -0.66
C VAL A 64 -6.41 -15.09 -1.56
N PHE A 65 -5.59 -14.20 -1.00
CA PHE A 65 -4.52 -13.53 -1.72
C PHE A 65 -3.19 -14.25 -1.57
N LEU A 66 -2.44 -14.30 -2.68
CA LEU A 66 -1.01 -14.57 -2.67
C LEU A 66 -0.27 -13.26 -2.97
N ILE A 67 0.65 -12.86 -2.09
CA ILE A 67 1.51 -11.68 -2.24
C ILE A 67 2.88 -12.14 -2.74
N THR A 68 3.37 -11.57 -3.84
CA THR A 68 4.66 -11.94 -4.45
C THR A 68 5.26 -10.79 -5.25
N TYR A 69 6.58 -10.77 -5.39
CA TYR A 69 7.22 -10.02 -6.49
C TYR A 69 7.11 -10.78 -7.79
N GLY A 70 7.18 -10.06 -8.91
CA GLY A 70 7.15 -10.66 -10.24
C GLY A 70 8.34 -11.58 -10.54
N ASP A 71 9.42 -11.48 -9.77
CA ASP A 71 10.68 -12.24 -9.86
C ASP A 71 10.99 -13.11 -8.64
N SER A 72 10.03 -13.32 -7.73
CA SER A 72 10.21 -14.27 -6.61
C SER A 72 10.44 -15.69 -7.09
N ILE A 73 9.92 -16.05 -8.26
CA ILE A 73 10.16 -17.33 -8.95
C ILE A 73 10.69 -17.03 -10.35
N TYR A 74 11.89 -17.45 -10.65
CA TYR A 74 12.52 -17.15 -11.94
C TYR A 74 13.30 -18.35 -12.53
N GLU A 75 13.49 -18.29 -13.81
CA GLU A 75 14.38 -19.12 -14.60
C GLU A 75 15.26 -18.19 -15.43
N GLU A 76 16.58 -18.37 -15.46
CA GLU A 76 17.55 -17.43 -16.04
C GLU A 76 17.27 -17.02 -17.49
N LYS A 77 16.70 -17.88 -18.31
CA LYS A 77 16.47 -17.65 -19.74
C LYS A 77 15.04 -17.27 -20.09
N ASN A 78 14.14 -17.21 -19.12
CA ASN A 78 12.72 -16.98 -19.36
C ASN A 78 12.27 -15.61 -18.81
N ASN A 79 11.22 -15.08 -19.42
CA ASN A 79 10.46 -13.96 -18.88
C ASN A 79 9.92 -14.33 -17.49
N LYS A 80 10.24 -13.52 -16.49
CA LYS A 80 9.96 -13.80 -15.06
C LYS A 80 8.47 -13.93 -14.78
N LEU A 81 7.62 -13.03 -15.32
CA LEU A 81 6.17 -13.12 -15.16
C LEU A 81 5.60 -14.40 -15.80
N LYS A 82 6.16 -14.88 -16.92
CA LYS A 82 5.75 -16.16 -17.51
C LYS A 82 6.16 -17.34 -16.65
N THR A 83 7.35 -17.29 -16.05
CA THR A 83 7.81 -18.33 -15.11
C THR A 83 6.93 -18.35 -13.87
N LEU A 84 6.65 -17.17 -13.29
CA LEU A 84 5.72 -17.03 -12.18
C LEU A 84 4.34 -17.60 -12.54
N SER A 85 3.79 -17.27 -13.71
CA SER A 85 2.50 -17.79 -14.18
C SER A 85 2.47 -19.32 -14.23
N LYS A 86 3.52 -19.95 -14.78
CA LYS A 86 3.62 -21.42 -14.82
C LYS A 86 3.66 -22.04 -13.43
N PHE A 87 4.42 -21.44 -12.52
CA PHE A 87 4.48 -21.88 -11.12
C PHE A 87 3.11 -21.79 -10.44
N LEU A 88 2.44 -20.64 -10.56
CA LEU A 88 1.12 -20.40 -9.99
C LEU A 88 0.07 -21.36 -10.56
N ASP A 89 0.05 -21.56 -11.86
CA ASP A 89 -0.87 -22.49 -12.51
C ASP A 89 -0.69 -23.94 -12.03
N LYS A 90 0.55 -24.33 -11.76
CA LYS A 90 0.86 -25.70 -11.33
C LYS A 90 0.58 -25.93 -9.84
N TYR A 91 0.91 -24.96 -8.99
CA TYR A 91 0.96 -25.20 -7.54
C TYR A 91 -0.05 -24.39 -6.74
N CYS A 92 -0.56 -23.25 -7.25
CA CYS A 92 -1.27 -22.27 -6.43
C CYS A 92 -2.74 -22.02 -6.84
N LYS A 93 -3.11 -22.19 -8.09
CA LYS A 93 -4.42 -21.76 -8.61
C LYS A 93 -5.66 -22.42 -7.99
N LYS A 94 -5.48 -23.53 -7.27
CA LYS A 94 -6.59 -24.16 -6.54
C LYS A 94 -6.82 -23.56 -5.16
N GLN A 95 -5.78 -22.93 -4.59
CA GLN A 95 -5.77 -22.38 -3.24
C GLN A 95 -5.95 -20.86 -3.23
N PHE A 96 -5.47 -20.19 -4.27
CA PHE A 96 -5.48 -18.73 -4.39
C PHE A 96 -6.27 -18.32 -5.62
N ASN A 97 -7.14 -17.34 -5.48
CA ASN A 97 -7.89 -16.72 -6.58
C ASN A 97 -7.53 -15.23 -6.77
N ASN A 98 -6.79 -14.64 -5.83
CA ASN A 98 -6.29 -13.28 -5.93
C ASN A 98 -4.75 -13.28 -5.88
N LEU A 99 -4.13 -12.42 -6.68
CA LEU A 99 -2.68 -12.32 -6.78
C LEU A 99 -2.26 -10.85 -6.64
N HIS A 100 -1.56 -10.53 -5.56
CA HIS A 100 -0.88 -9.27 -5.39
C HIS A 100 0.53 -9.39 -5.97
N ILE A 101 0.77 -8.73 -7.08
CA ILE A 101 2.11 -8.54 -7.63
C ILE A 101 2.60 -7.19 -7.11
N LEU A 102 3.57 -7.23 -6.21
CA LEU A 102 4.25 -6.06 -5.65
C LEU A 102 4.85 -5.20 -6.78
N PRO A 103 5.20 -3.92 -6.56
CA PRO A 103 5.45 -2.99 -7.65
C PRO A 103 6.29 -3.59 -8.78
N PHE A 104 5.66 -3.79 -9.90
CA PHE A 104 6.26 -4.39 -11.09
C PHE A 104 6.66 -3.34 -12.15
N PHE A 105 6.74 -2.10 -11.74
CA PHE A 105 7.12 -0.93 -12.55
C PHE A 105 8.64 -0.71 -12.52
N PRO A 106 9.22 0.03 -13.47
CA PRO A 106 10.59 0.53 -13.36
C PRO A 106 10.76 1.38 -12.08
N TYR A 107 11.86 1.14 -11.36
CA TYR A 107 12.15 1.81 -10.09
C TYR A 107 13.65 2.09 -9.93
N SER A 108 14.02 2.95 -8.98
CA SER A 108 15.41 3.27 -8.62
C SER A 108 15.83 2.61 -7.30
N SER A 109 14.94 2.49 -6.33
CA SER A 109 15.25 1.98 -4.99
C SER A 109 14.00 1.45 -4.26
N ASP A 110 14.16 1.07 -2.98
CA ASP A 110 13.10 0.65 -2.06
C ASP A 110 12.26 -0.53 -2.60
N ASP A 111 12.94 -1.51 -3.21
CA ASP A 111 12.35 -2.77 -3.71
C ASP A 111 11.10 -2.57 -4.60
N GLY A 112 11.09 -1.50 -5.41
CA GLY A 112 10.00 -1.19 -6.33
C GLY A 112 9.14 0.01 -5.92
N PHE A 113 9.24 0.50 -4.68
CA PHE A 113 8.41 1.60 -4.19
C PHE A 113 8.97 3.00 -4.51
N SER A 114 10.14 3.11 -5.13
CA SER A 114 10.67 4.35 -5.71
C SER A 114 10.51 4.33 -7.23
N ILE A 115 9.27 4.54 -7.71
CA ILE A 115 8.88 4.31 -9.10
C ILE A 115 9.46 5.40 -10.02
N THR A 116 10.05 4.97 -11.14
CA THR A 116 10.56 5.86 -12.19
C THR A 116 9.61 6.01 -13.37
N ASP A 117 8.77 5.00 -13.63
CA ASP A 117 7.72 5.03 -14.64
C ASP A 117 6.50 4.19 -14.20
N TYR A 118 5.35 4.84 -14.00
CA TYR A 118 4.10 4.20 -13.60
C TYR A 118 3.33 3.54 -14.75
N GLU A 119 3.70 3.80 -15.98
CA GLU A 119 2.92 3.39 -17.16
C GLU A 119 3.47 2.12 -17.81
N GLU A 120 4.71 1.73 -17.47
CA GLU A 120 5.39 0.57 -18.04
C GLU A 120 5.63 -0.52 -17.01
N VAL A 121 5.61 -1.78 -17.46
CA VAL A 121 6.10 -2.91 -16.67
C VAL A 121 7.62 -2.97 -16.81
N ARG A 122 8.33 -3.23 -15.72
CA ARG A 122 9.79 -3.40 -15.71
C ARG A 122 10.20 -4.46 -16.73
N SER A 123 11.05 -4.11 -17.66
CA SER A 123 11.34 -4.88 -18.87
C SER A 123 11.92 -6.28 -18.61
N ASP A 124 12.64 -6.46 -17.50
CA ASP A 124 13.17 -7.76 -17.09
C ASP A 124 12.11 -8.70 -16.49
N LEU A 125 10.95 -8.19 -16.12
CA LEU A 125 9.79 -8.97 -15.69
C LEU A 125 8.93 -9.42 -16.89
N GLY A 126 8.70 -8.52 -17.83
CA GLY A 126 7.80 -8.74 -18.97
C GLY A 126 7.10 -7.47 -19.44
N ASP A 127 5.84 -7.59 -19.79
CA ASP A 127 5.02 -6.47 -20.26
C ASP A 127 3.56 -6.56 -19.75
N TRP A 128 2.73 -5.58 -20.10
CA TRP A 128 1.31 -5.55 -19.76
C TRP A 128 0.51 -6.74 -20.31
N LYS A 129 0.98 -7.41 -21.37
CA LYS A 129 0.32 -8.62 -21.90
C LYS A 129 0.50 -9.78 -20.94
N ASP A 130 1.64 -9.87 -20.25
CA ASP A 130 1.90 -10.89 -19.25
C ASP A 130 1.00 -10.68 -18.01
N ILE A 131 0.86 -9.43 -17.52
CA ILE A 131 -0.11 -9.08 -16.46
C ILE A 131 -1.53 -9.43 -16.88
N LYS A 132 -1.93 -9.07 -18.11
CA LYS A 132 -3.26 -9.39 -18.64
C LYS A 132 -3.48 -10.89 -18.83
N SER A 133 -2.41 -11.66 -19.07
CA SER A 133 -2.49 -13.12 -19.13
C SER A 133 -2.75 -13.71 -17.74
N LEU A 134 -2.05 -13.25 -16.71
CA LEU A 134 -2.28 -13.63 -15.31
C LEU A 134 -3.71 -13.29 -14.84
N SER A 135 -4.26 -12.16 -15.30
CA SER A 135 -5.63 -11.73 -14.93
C SER A 135 -6.75 -12.65 -15.44
N LYS A 136 -6.45 -13.62 -16.31
CA LYS A 136 -7.42 -14.64 -16.72
C LYS A 136 -7.67 -15.71 -15.65
N ASN A 137 -6.69 -15.96 -14.80
CA ASN A 137 -6.73 -16.99 -13.77
C ASN A 137 -6.81 -16.43 -12.36
N PHE A 138 -6.34 -15.19 -12.14
CA PHE A 138 -6.26 -14.54 -10.84
C PHE A 138 -6.86 -13.13 -10.91
N ARG A 139 -7.50 -12.68 -9.85
CA ARG A 139 -7.86 -11.29 -9.65
C ARG A 139 -6.61 -10.53 -9.25
N ILE A 140 -6.08 -9.70 -10.16
CA ILE A 140 -4.79 -9.04 -9.96
C ILE A 140 -4.94 -7.82 -9.05
N MET A 141 -4.08 -7.75 -8.05
CA MET A 141 -3.84 -6.59 -7.20
C MET A 141 -2.53 -5.92 -7.58
N SER A 142 -2.57 -4.60 -7.71
CA SER A 142 -1.41 -3.74 -7.95
C SER A 142 -1.34 -2.63 -6.92
N ASP A 143 -0.12 -2.23 -6.57
CA ASP A 143 0.13 -1.04 -5.79
C ASP A 143 -0.12 0.21 -6.63
N ILE A 144 -0.70 1.21 -6.00
CA ILE A 144 -0.67 2.61 -6.42
C ILE A 144 0.22 3.33 -5.43
N VAL A 145 1.50 3.50 -5.77
CA VAL A 145 2.43 4.29 -4.95
C VAL A 145 2.09 5.76 -5.14
N ILE A 146 1.06 6.18 -4.41
CA ILE A 146 0.38 7.45 -4.66
C ILE A 146 1.07 8.64 -4.01
N ASN A 147 1.82 8.42 -2.92
CA ASN A 147 2.39 9.51 -2.14
C ASN A 147 3.62 10.16 -2.81
N HIS A 148 4.46 9.38 -3.49
CA HIS A 148 5.77 9.83 -3.95
C HIS A 148 6.21 9.12 -5.24
N ALA A 149 7.25 9.68 -5.89
CA ALA A 149 7.97 9.04 -6.99
C ALA A 149 9.48 9.19 -6.80
N SER A 150 10.27 8.40 -7.54
CA SER A 150 11.71 8.56 -7.60
C SER A 150 12.13 9.92 -8.16
N ILE A 151 13.22 10.49 -7.66
CA ILE A 151 13.90 11.63 -8.29
C ILE A 151 14.43 11.29 -9.69
N GLU A 152 14.59 10.00 -10.00
CA GLU A 152 15.00 9.55 -11.33
C GLU A 152 13.80 9.38 -12.28
N SER A 153 12.58 9.58 -11.80
CA SER A 153 11.38 9.43 -12.60
C SER A 153 11.31 10.42 -13.76
N LYS A 154 10.71 10.00 -14.87
CA LYS A 154 10.44 10.89 -16.00
C LYS A 154 9.61 12.11 -15.60
N TYR A 155 8.74 11.96 -14.60
CA TYR A 155 7.88 13.02 -14.07
C TYR A 155 8.68 14.05 -13.28
N PHE A 156 9.62 13.62 -12.45
CA PHE A 156 10.47 14.53 -11.68
C PHE A 156 11.46 15.27 -12.60
N LYS A 157 12.07 14.57 -13.57
CA LYS A 157 12.92 15.20 -14.59
C LYS A 157 12.16 16.27 -15.36
N SER A 158 10.94 15.98 -15.81
CA SER A 158 10.07 16.93 -16.49
C SER A 158 9.69 18.13 -15.60
N PHE A 159 9.46 17.89 -14.29
CA PHE A 159 9.20 18.93 -13.29
C PHE A 159 10.41 19.87 -13.11
N ILE A 160 11.64 19.33 -13.01
CA ILE A 160 12.86 20.14 -12.91
C ILE A 160 13.09 20.97 -14.17
N GLU A 161 12.78 20.43 -15.34
CA GLU A 161 12.83 21.15 -16.62
C GLU A 161 11.69 22.17 -16.77
N ASN A 162 10.82 22.31 -15.77
CA ASN A 162 9.68 23.24 -15.74
C ASN A 162 8.71 23.06 -16.92
N LYS A 163 8.50 21.81 -17.37
CA LYS A 163 7.52 21.50 -18.41
C LYS A 163 6.10 21.70 -17.91
N THR A 164 5.23 22.18 -18.76
CA THR A 164 3.84 22.53 -18.43
C THR A 164 3.07 21.35 -17.85
N GLU A 165 3.29 20.14 -18.36
CA GLU A 165 2.56 18.92 -17.97
C GLU A 165 2.85 18.46 -16.53
N THR A 166 4.01 18.86 -16.00
CA THR A 166 4.45 18.47 -14.66
C THR A 166 4.69 19.66 -13.73
N GLN A 167 4.26 20.84 -14.15
CA GLN A 167 4.39 22.05 -13.33
C GLN A 167 3.70 21.84 -11.97
N ASN A 168 4.42 22.11 -10.89
CA ASN A 168 3.94 21.90 -9.50
C ASN A 168 3.50 20.47 -9.16
N PHE A 169 4.01 19.44 -9.85
CA PHE A 169 3.69 18.03 -9.54
C PHE A 169 4.25 17.58 -8.19
N PHE A 170 5.41 18.13 -7.80
CA PHE A 170 6.09 17.77 -6.57
C PHE A 170 6.14 18.96 -5.62
N ILE A 171 6.24 18.66 -4.32
CA ILE A 171 6.30 19.69 -3.29
C ILE A 171 7.72 20.23 -3.19
N LYS A 172 7.88 21.51 -3.49
CA LYS A 172 9.12 22.27 -3.30
C LYS A 172 8.84 23.54 -2.49
N LEU A 173 9.67 23.81 -1.51
CA LEU A 173 9.53 24.92 -0.57
C LEU A 173 10.77 25.82 -0.61
N LYS A 174 10.60 27.12 -0.31
CA LYS A 174 11.70 28.06 -0.13
C LYS A 174 12.24 28.07 1.31
N ASN A 175 11.44 27.62 2.29
CA ASN A 175 11.82 27.50 3.69
C ASN A 175 11.16 26.28 4.34
N LYS A 176 11.61 25.89 5.54
CA LYS A 176 11.17 24.69 6.27
C LYS A 176 10.23 25.01 7.45
N GLN A 177 9.82 26.28 7.62
CA GLN A 177 9.02 26.69 8.76
C GLN A 177 7.60 26.11 8.72
N GLY A 178 7.04 25.80 9.91
CA GLY A 178 5.66 25.33 10.05
C GLY A 178 5.45 23.83 9.78
N TYR A 179 6.55 23.05 9.73
CA TYR A 179 6.48 21.60 9.48
C TYR A 179 7.12 20.77 10.58
N ASP A 180 7.36 21.35 11.76
CA ASP A 180 8.02 20.67 12.89
C ASP A 180 7.18 19.53 13.49
N GLN A 181 5.84 19.59 13.29
CA GLN A 181 4.88 18.60 13.81
C GLN A 181 4.66 17.41 12.85
N VAL A 182 5.28 17.41 11.66
CA VAL A 182 5.03 16.39 10.64
C VAL A 182 5.46 15.01 11.14
N VAL A 183 4.52 14.07 11.10
CA VAL A 183 4.78 12.68 11.48
C VAL A 183 5.56 11.98 10.38
N ARG A 184 6.60 11.25 10.77
CA ARG A 184 7.51 10.58 9.84
C ARG A 184 7.67 9.10 10.14
N PRO A 185 7.66 8.24 9.11
CA PRO A 185 7.89 6.81 9.26
C PRO A 185 9.38 6.43 9.21
N ARG A 186 10.27 7.40 8.97
CA ARG A 186 11.72 7.18 8.81
C ARG A 186 12.55 8.12 9.68
N SER A 187 13.83 7.81 9.88
CA SER A 187 14.79 8.64 10.62
C SER A 187 15.49 9.70 9.76
N SER A 188 15.44 9.59 8.44
CA SER A 188 16.01 10.58 7.50
C SER A 188 15.36 11.95 7.64
N ASP A 189 16.00 13.03 7.19
CA ASP A 189 15.40 14.37 7.22
C ASP A 189 14.22 14.48 6.24
N LEU A 190 13.18 15.24 6.63
CA LEU A 190 11.97 15.44 5.83
C LEU A 190 12.27 16.11 4.50
N PHE A 191 13.23 17.04 4.52
CA PHE A 191 13.54 17.87 3.38
C PHE A 191 14.92 17.54 2.82
N ARG A 192 14.97 17.42 1.48
CA ARG A 192 16.20 17.37 0.72
C ARG A 192 16.43 18.71 0.03
N GLU A 193 17.63 19.29 0.19
CA GLU A 193 18.04 20.45 -0.60
C GLU A 193 18.28 20.05 -2.06
N PHE A 194 17.77 20.87 -2.97
CA PHE A 194 17.88 20.63 -4.40
C PHE A 194 17.97 21.96 -5.17
N GLU A 195 18.91 22.06 -6.09
CA GLU A 195 19.06 23.25 -6.94
C GLU A 195 18.19 23.11 -8.19
N ILE A 196 17.29 24.09 -8.41
CA ILE A 196 16.47 24.22 -9.60
C ILE A 196 16.67 25.62 -10.17
N ASN A 197 17.18 25.72 -11.40
CA ASN A 197 17.43 26.98 -12.07
C ASN A 197 18.31 27.97 -11.27
N LYS A 198 19.37 27.46 -10.64
CA LYS A 198 20.31 28.21 -9.78
C LYS A 198 19.69 28.74 -8.47
N GLU A 199 18.53 28.26 -8.08
CA GLU A 199 17.88 28.56 -6.83
C GLU A 199 17.78 27.30 -5.99
N ILE A 200 18.02 27.40 -4.67
CA ILE A 200 17.90 26.29 -3.72
C ILE A 200 16.45 26.17 -3.25
N TYR A 201 15.93 24.97 -3.34
CA TYR A 201 14.63 24.56 -2.83
C TYR A 201 14.77 23.39 -1.88
N TYR A 202 13.78 23.21 -1.03
CA TYR A 202 13.60 22.07 -0.15
C TYR A 202 12.52 21.17 -0.73
N LEU A 203 12.92 20.00 -1.23
CA LEU A 203 12.00 18.97 -1.70
C LEU A 203 11.45 18.17 -0.52
N TRP A 204 10.16 17.91 -0.52
CA TRP A 204 9.51 17.10 0.49
C TRP A 204 9.74 15.62 0.24
N CYS A 205 10.27 14.89 1.24
CA CYS A 205 10.64 13.48 1.16
C CYS A 205 10.15 12.77 2.42
N THR A 206 8.92 12.31 2.44
CA THR A 206 8.32 11.64 3.62
C THR A 206 9.12 10.38 3.99
N PHE A 207 9.58 9.60 3.02
CA PHE A 207 10.26 8.31 3.24
C PHE A 207 11.77 8.42 3.09
N SER A 208 12.28 8.57 1.88
CA SER A 208 13.73 8.68 1.62
C SER A 208 14.02 9.85 0.70
N HIS A 209 15.30 10.24 0.61
CA HIS A 209 15.71 11.34 -0.26
C HIS A 209 15.68 10.99 -1.77
N ASP A 210 15.44 9.73 -2.12
CA ASP A 210 15.11 9.31 -3.48
C ASP A 210 13.61 9.44 -3.81
N GLN A 211 12.75 9.49 -2.79
CA GLN A 211 11.29 9.49 -2.92
C GLN A 211 10.74 10.89 -2.64
N VAL A 212 10.41 11.63 -3.71
CA VAL A 212 9.86 12.99 -3.62
C VAL A 212 8.34 12.95 -3.65
N ASP A 213 7.71 13.63 -2.69
CA ASP A 213 6.26 13.61 -2.51
C ASP A 213 5.54 14.44 -3.56
N PHE A 214 4.46 13.86 -4.10
CA PHE A 214 3.56 14.55 -5.01
C PHE A 214 2.79 15.68 -4.32
N ASN A 215 2.50 16.72 -5.08
CA ASN A 215 1.71 17.87 -4.63
C ASN A 215 0.22 17.68 -4.97
N PHE A 216 -0.55 17.05 -4.10
CA PHE A 216 -1.97 16.84 -4.32
C PHE A 216 -2.83 18.11 -4.27
N LYS A 217 -2.28 19.26 -3.84
CA LYS A 217 -2.93 20.56 -4.05
C LYS A 217 -3.01 20.94 -5.54
N ASN A 218 -2.20 20.32 -6.39
CA ASN A 218 -2.30 20.44 -7.83
C ASN A 218 -3.30 19.39 -8.37
N PRO A 219 -4.45 19.78 -8.95
CA PRO A 219 -5.45 18.85 -9.47
C PRO A 219 -4.95 17.94 -10.59
N GLU A 220 -3.91 18.35 -11.31
CA GLU A 220 -3.31 17.54 -12.38
C GLU A 220 -2.60 16.29 -11.81
N VAL A 221 -2.12 16.34 -10.56
CA VAL A 221 -1.56 15.17 -9.87
C VAL A 221 -2.65 14.13 -9.61
N LEU A 222 -3.80 14.54 -9.07
CA LEU A 222 -4.92 13.63 -8.84
C LEU A 222 -5.45 13.07 -10.17
N PHE A 223 -5.58 13.90 -11.19
CA PHE A 223 -6.00 13.45 -12.52
C PHE A 223 -4.99 12.48 -13.15
N PHE A 224 -3.70 12.66 -12.92
CA PHE A 224 -2.66 11.71 -13.33
C PHE A 224 -2.90 10.33 -12.70
N PHE A 225 -3.14 10.23 -11.40
CA PHE A 225 -3.44 8.95 -10.75
C PHE A 225 -4.77 8.33 -11.22
N ILE A 226 -5.78 9.13 -11.52
CA ILE A 226 -7.03 8.62 -12.14
C ILE A 226 -6.74 8.00 -13.53
N LYS A 227 -5.86 8.62 -14.34
CA LYS A 227 -5.42 8.02 -15.61
C LYS A 227 -4.66 6.70 -15.42
N LEU A 228 -3.83 6.60 -14.38
CA LEU A 228 -3.12 5.35 -14.06
C LEU A 228 -4.08 4.24 -13.66
N ILE A 229 -5.06 4.52 -12.80
CA ILE A 229 -6.12 3.54 -12.45
C ILE A 229 -6.83 3.06 -13.71
N HIS A 230 -7.19 3.98 -14.62
CA HIS A 230 -7.80 3.60 -15.88
C HIS A 230 -6.89 2.70 -16.73
N LEU A 231 -5.60 3.01 -16.83
CA LEU A 231 -4.61 2.17 -17.53
C LEU A 231 -4.53 0.77 -16.93
N TYR A 232 -4.48 0.66 -15.59
CA TYR A 232 -4.36 -0.62 -14.90
C TYR A 232 -5.64 -1.46 -15.04
N LEU A 233 -6.81 -0.85 -14.94
CA LEU A 233 -8.10 -1.50 -15.21
C LEU A 233 -8.15 -2.10 -16.63
N LYS A 234 -7.65 -1.39 -17.64
CA LYS A 234 -7.54 -1.88 -19.04
C LYS A 234 -6.67 -3.13 -19.16
N ASN A 235 -5.68 -3.25 -18.30
CA ASN A 235 -4.71 -4.33 -18.30
C ASN A 235 -5.07 -5.46 -17.32
N GLY A 236 -6.28 -5.45 -16.76
CA GLY A 236 -6.81 -6.57 -15.98
C GLY A 236 -6.62 -6.45 -14.47
N VAL A 237 -6.03 -5.36 -13.96
CA VAL A 237 -6.00 -5.10 -12.51
C VAL A 237 -7.42 -4.85 -12.01
N ARG A 238 -7.74 -5.40 -10.84
CA ARG A 238 -9.06 -5.28 -10.20
C ARG A 238 -8.99 -4.94 -8.72
N VAL A 239 -7.84 -5.07 -8.11
CA VAL A 239 -7.61 -4.69 -6.72
C VAL A 239 -6.50 -3.66 -6.68
N PHE A 240 -6.73 -2.55 -5.98
CA PHE A 240 -5.83 -1.42 -5.89
C PHE A 240 -5.41 -1.21 -4.44
N ARG A 241 -4.12 -1.36 -4.14
CA ARG A 241 -3.54 -1.04 -2.85
C ARG A 241 -3.02 0.40 -2.90
N LEU A 242 -3.62 1.28 -2.13
CA LEU A 242 -3.11 2.65 -1.96
C LEU A 242 -1.96 2.61 -0.95
N ASP A 243 -0.75 2.63 -1.48
CA ASP A 243 0.48 2.60 -0.70
C ASP A 243 0.67 3.92 0.05
N ALA A 244 0.98 3.83 1.35
CA ALA A 244 1.30 4.98 2.21
C ALA A 244 0.27 6.12 2.17
N ILE A 245 -1.00 5.81 1.93
CA ILE A 245 -2.07 6.79 1.67
C ILE A 245 -2.22 7.83 2.79
N ALA A 246 -1.94 7.47 4.05
CA ALA A 246 -2.10 8.34 5.20
C ALA A 246 -1.31 9.65 5.10
N PHE A 247 -0.25 9.66 4.33
CA PHE A 247 0.65 10.80 4.16
C PHE A 247 0.31 11.69 2.95
N LEU A 248 -0.81 11.47 2.26
CA LEU A 248 -1.08 12.06 0.94
C LEU A 248 -1.14 13.58 0.95
N TRP A 249 -2.00 14.17 1.81
CA TRP A 249 -2.20 15.62 1.84
C TRP A 249 -1.25 16.29 2.82
N LYS A 250 -0.64 17.42 2.40
CA LYS A 250 0.27 18.21 3.23
C LYS A 250 -0.32 19.59 3.48
N GLU A 251 -0.41 19.97 4.75
CA GLU A 251 -0.90 21.26 5.17
C GLU A 251 0.03 21.88 6.21
N HIS A 252 0.26 23.19 6.07
CA HIS A 252 1.08 23.97 7.01
C HIS A 252 0.50 23.89 8.43
N ASP A 253 1.36 23.85 9.44
CA ASP A 253 0.99 23.76 10.86
C ASP A 253 0.11 22.55 11.25
N THR A 254 0.23 21.45 10.48
CA THR A 254 -0.41 20.17 10.80
C THR A 254 0.61 19.03 10.90
N ASN A 255 0.17 17.88 11.38
CA ASN A 255 0.99 16.67 11.39
C ASN A 255 1.12 16.00 10.03
N CYS A 256 0.41 16.49 9.00
CA CYS A 256 0.35 15.95 7.62
C CYS A 256 0.02 14.45 7.56
N LEU A 257 -0.84 13.98 8.46
CA LEU A 257 -1.24 12.58 8.56
C LEU A 257 -2.77 12.50 8.68
N ASN A 258 -3.40 11.62 7.90
CA ASN A 258 -4.85 11.37 7.92
C ASN A 258 -5.70 12.65 7.78
N LEU A 259 -5.26 13.61 6.97
CA LEU A 259 -6.01 14.85 6.80
C LEU A 259 -7.33 14.61 6.06
N PRO A 260 -8.37 15.45 6.26
CA PRO A 260 -9.69 15.26 5.64
C PRO A 260 -9.63 15.09 4.11
N GLN A 261 -8.75 15.82 3.43
CA GLN A 261 -8.58 15.71 1.99
C GLN A 261 -8.00 14.35 1.58
N THR A 262 -7.16 13.72 2.41
CA THR A 262 -6.66 12.36 2.18
C THR A 262 -7.82 11.37 2.17
N HIS A 263 -8.69 11.41 3.17
CA HIS A 263 -9.89 10.58 3.25
C HIS A 263 -10.81 10.81 2.05
N GLU A 264 -11.00 12.07 1.66
CA GLU A 264 -11.85 12.41 0.52
C GLU A 264 -11.29 11.90 -0.82
N VAL A 265 -9.97 11.87 -0.99
CA VAL A 265 -9.34 11.23 -2.15
C VAL A 265 -9.62 9.71 -2.17
N VAL A 266 -9.59 9.04 -1.02
CA VAL A 266 -9.97 7.61 -0.94
C VAL A 266 -11.42 7.39 -1.35
N LYS A 267 -12.35 8.23 -0.86
CA LYS A 267 -13.79 8.20 -1.27
C LYS A 267 -13.97 8.41 -2.77
N LEU A 268 -13.27 9.40 -3.33
CA LEU A 268 -13.27 9.64 -4.78
C LEU A 268 -12.80 8.41 -5.56
N MET A 269 -11.68 7.80 -5.15
CA MET A 269 -11.16 6.60 -5.80
C MET A 269 -12.15 5.43 -5.71
N ARG A 270 -12.78 5.23 -4.55
CA ARG A 270 -13.83 4.24 -4.37
C ARG A 270 -15.02 4.48 -5.30
N THR A 271 -15.50 5.72 -5.38
CA THR A 271 -16.61 6.13 -6.28
C THR A 271 -16.27 5.82 -7.73
N LEU A 272 -15.05 6.15 -8.19
CA LEU A 272 -14.61 5.88 -9.55
C LEU A 272 -14.51 4.38 -9.84
N LEU A 273 -13.94 3.59 -8.93
CA LEU A 273 -13.81 2.14 -9.11
C LEU A 273 -15.18 1.46 -9.17
N ASN A 274 -16.11 1.83 -8.30
CA ASN A 274 -17.47 1.30 -8.31
C ASN A 274 -18.22 1.64 -9.61
N ALA A 275 -18.01 2.85 -10.14
CA ALA A 275 -18.66 3.29 -11.37
C ALA A 275 -18.09 2.66 -12.64
N PHE A 276 -16.77 2.43 -12.67
CA PHE A 276 -16.07 2.12 -13.93
C PHE A 276 -15.61 0.68 -14.09
N SER A 277 -15.75 -0.16 -13.08
CA SER A 277 -15.35 -1.55 -13.20
C SER A 277 -16.08 -2.46 -12.22
N LYS A 278 -16.41 -3.67 -12.68
CA LYS A 278 -16.98 -4.72 -11.83
C LYS A 278 -15.90 -5.42 -11.01
N ASN A 279 -16.28 -5.87 -9.81
CA ASN A 279 -15.42 -6.67 -8.93
C ASN A 279 -14.09 -6.00 -8.60
N THR A 280 -14.08 -4.68 -8.43
CA THR A 280 -12.91 -3.96 -7.96
C THR A 280 -12.91 -3.88 -6.44
N LEU A 281 -11.70 -3.85 -5.88
CA LEU A 281 -11.47 -3.56 -4.45
C LEU A 281 -10.46 -2.45 -4.33
N LEU A 282 -10.71 -1.54 -3.40
CA LEU A 282 -9.78 -0.52 -2.94
C LEU A 282 -9.30 -0.91 -1.54
N ILE A 283 -8.00 -1.03 -1.37
CA ILE A 283 -7.36 -1.41 -0.10
C ILE A 283 -6.41 -0.31 0.31
N THR A 284 -6.50 0.15 1.56
CA THR A 284 -5.56 1.14 2.10
C THR A 284 -4.44 0.47 2.87
N GLU A 285 -3.23 0.97 2.65
CA GLU A 285 -2.04 0.60 3.40
C GLU A 285 -1.67 1.74 4.36
N THR A 286 -1.90 1.49 5.66
CA THR A 286 -1.70 2.47 6.73
C THR A 286 -1.13 1.79 7.96
N ASN A 287 0.22 1.79 8.08
CA ASN A 287 0.94 1.25 9.24
C ASN A 287 0.86 2.22 10.42
N LEU A 288 -0.33 2.36 10.99
CA LEU A 288 -0.72 3.34 12.01
C LEU A 288 -1.33 2.64 13.23
N PRO A 289 -1.50 3.35 14.37
CA PRO A 289 -2.30 2.86 15.48
C PRO A 289 -3.69 2.39 15.02
N ASN A 290 -4.20 1.34 15.68
CA ASN A 290 -5.36 0.60 15.19
C ASN A 290 -6.59 1.48 14.86
N LEU A 291 -6.91 2.46 15.71
CA LEU A 291 -8.07 3.34 15.47
C LEU A 291 -7.89 4.25 14.24
N GLU A 292 -6.67 4.75 14.03
CA GLU A 292 -6.36 5.55 12.85
C GLU A 292 -6.43 4.73 11.57
N ASN A 293 -5.95 3.48 11.60
CA ASN A 293 -6.07 2.55 10.48
C ASN A 293 -7.54 2.25 10.14
N LEU A 294 -8.38 1.99 11.16
CA LEU A 294 -9.80 1.70 10.98
C LEU A 294 -10.60 2.90 10.45
N SER A 295 -10.12 4.14 10.62
CA SER A 295 -10.80 5.33 10.10
C SER A 295 -10.95 5.31 8.58
N TYR A 296 -10.10 4.55 7.86
CA TYR A 296 -10.18 4.38 6.40
C TYR A 296 -11.33 3.49 5.90
N PHE A 297 -12.17 2.98 6.78
CA PHE A 297 -13.49 2.47 6.39
C PHE A 297 -14.49 3.60 6.12
N GLY A 298 -14.27 4.79 6.71
CA GLY A 298 -15.21 5.90 6.66
C GLY A 298 -16.60 5.50 7.17
N GLU A 299 -17.62 5.95 6.51
CA GLU A 299 -19.02 5.49 6.69
C GLU A 299 -19.37 4.33 5.73
N ASN A 300 -18.40 3.46 5.43
CA ASN A 300 -18.38 2.40 4.39
C ASN A 300 -18.24 2.96 2.96
N ASP A 301 -17.71 4.15 2.83
CA ASP A 301 -17.56 4.90 1.58
C ASP A 301 -16.10 5.13 1.18
N GLU A 302 -15.14 4.67 2.00
CA GLU A 302 -13.70 4.74 1.73
C GLU A 302 -13.16 3.39 1.24
N ALA A 303 -12.17 2.80 1.91
CA ALA A 303 -11.59 1.53 1.51
C ALA A 303 -12.59 0.36 1.61
N ASN A 304 -12.49 -0.60 0.69
CA ASN A 304 -13.15 -1.89 0.81
C ASN A 304 -12.48 -2.78 1.85
N ALA A 305 -11.17 -2.66 1.98
CA ALA A 305 -10.43 -3.36 3.03
C ALA A 305 -9.29 -2.49 3.57
N VAL A 306 -8.98 -2.68 4.83
CA VAL A 306 -7.82 -2.10 5.48
C VAL A 306 -6.85 -3.22 5.88
N TYR A 307 -5.55 -2.97 5.71
CA TYR A 307 -4.51 -3.88 6.17
C TYR A 307 -4.56 -4.03 7.69
N ASN A 308 -4.59 -5.27 8.17
CA ASN A 308 -4.65 -5.57 9.59
C ASN A 308 -3.26 -5.61 10.20
N PHE A 309 -2.60 -4.46 10.26
CA PHE A 309 -1.21 -4.31 10.70
C PHE A 309 -0.96 -4.68 12.17
N ALA A 310 -1.98 -4.68 13.01
CA ALA A 310 -1.82 -5.10 14.41
C ALA A 310 -1.66 -6.62 14.54
N LEU A 311 -2.16 -7.40 13.58
CA LEU A 311 -2.17 -8.87 13.65
C LEU A 311 -0.76 -9.49 13.69
N PRO A 312 0.19 -9.17 12.78
CA PRO A 312 1.51 -9.80 12.78
C PRO A 312 2.27 -9.63 14.10
N PRO A 313 2.46 -8.42 14.66
CA PRO A 313 3.21 -8.25 15.91
C PRO A 313 2.49 -8.83 17.12
N LEU A 314 1.14 -8.86 17.15
CA LEU A 314 0.39 -9.46 18.25
C LEU A 314 0.44 -10.98 18.22
N LEU A 315 0.42 -11.61 17.05
CA LEU A 315 0.64 -13.04 16.91
C LEU A 315 2.06 -13.44 17.32
N LEU A 316 3.05 -12.65 16.87
CA LEU A 316 4.44 -12.86 17.24
C LEU A 316 4.61 -12.79 18.76
N TRP A 317 4.10 -11.72 19.40
CA TRP A 317 4.09 -11.58 20.86
C TRP A 317 3.45 -12.80 21.53
N THR A 318 2.26 -13.17 21.06
CA THR A 318 1.48 -14.26 21.67
C THR A 318 2.22 -15.59 21.67
N LEU A 319 2.82 -15.97 20.55
CA LEU A 319 3.48 -17.26 20.40
C LEU A 319 4.87 -17.30 21.02
N VAL A 320 5.57 -16.18 21.02
CA VAL A 320 6.91 -16.07 21.61
C VAL A 320 6.85 -15.95 23.13
N MET A 321 5.92 -15.16 23.65
CA MET A 321 5.77 -14.95 25.10
C MET A 321 4.83 -15.97 25.78
N GLY A 322 4.08 -16.75 25.02
CA GLY A 322 3.05 -17.64 25.58
C GLY A 322 1.87 -16.88 26.23
N ASP A 323 1.69 -15.61 25.90
CA ASP A 323 0.65 -14.74 26.45
C ASP A 323 -0.29 -14.22 25.36
N SER A 324 -1.52 -14.72 25.36
CA SER A 324 -2.57 -14.32 24.40
C SER A 324 -3.41 -13.12 24.84
N THR A 325 -3.12 -12.51 26.00
CA THR A 325 -3.97 -11.47 26.60
C THR A 325 -4.15 -10.27 25.66
N ALA A 326 -3.06 -9.77 25.10
CA ALA A 326 -3.08 -8.62 24.17
C ALA A 326 -3.83 -8.96 22.86
N LEU A 327 -3.55 -10.11 22.25
CA LEU A 327 -4.21 -10.57 21.03
C LEU A 327 -5.73 -10.77 21.25
N ARG A 328 -6.13 -11.38 22.35
CA ARG A 328 -7.54 -11.60 22.69
C ARG A 328 -8.27 -10.28 22.91
N LYS A 329 -7.69 -9.37 23.72
CA LYS A 329 -8.27 -8.07 23.99
C LYS A 329 -8.45 -7.27 22.70
N TRP A 330 -7.44 -7.26 21.85
CA TRP A 330 -7.50 -6.60 20.55
C TRP A 330 -8.58 -7.23 19.66
N SER A 331 -8.58 -8.54 19.49
CA SER A 331 -9.56 -9.26 18.64
C SER A 331 -11.00 -9.04 19.10
N MET A 332 -11.24 -9.04 20.42
CA MET A 332 -12.58 -8.77 20.98
C MET A 332 -12.99 -7.31 20.85
N GLY A 333 -12.04 -6.39 20.71
CA GLY A 333 -12.29 -4.95 20.51
C GLY A 333 -12.41 -4.54 19.05
N MET A 334 -12.14 -5.44 18.09
CA MET A 334 -12.30 -5.14 16.68
C MET A 334 -13.77 -5.05 16.30
N PRO A 335 -14.21 -3.96 15.64
CA PRO A 335 -15.58 -3.88 15.15
C PRO A 335 -15.81 -4.94 14.06
N PRO A 336 -17.01 -5.55 13.97
CA PRO A 336 -17.32 -6.42 12.85
C PRO A 336 -17.28 -5.62 11.54
N ALA A 337 -16.81 -6.27 10.48
CA ALA A 337 -16.85 -5.66 9.15
C ALA A 337 -18.30 -5.40 8.75
N LYS A 338 -18.55 -4.23 8.16
CA LYS A 338 -19.87 -3.84 7.66
C LYS A 338 -19.99 -4.23 6.18
N ASP A 339 -21.20 -4.05 5.61
CA ASP A 339 -21.45 -4.29 4.20
C ASP A 339 -20.41 -3.56 3.33
N HIS A 340 -19.85 -4.27 2.36
CA HIS A 340 -18.84 -3.77 1.41
C HIS A 340 -17.50 -3.37 2.02
N THR A 341 -17.22 -3.77 3.28
CA THR A 341 -15.93 -3.60 3.95
C THR A 341 -15.39 -4.93 4.49
N SER A 342 -14.09 -5.05 4.67
CA SER A 342 -13.43 -6.24 5.20
C SER A 342 -12.05 -5.90 5.77
N TYR A 343 -11.49 -6.81 6.55
CA TYR A 343 -10.10 -6.76 6.96
C TYR A 343 -9.23 -7.49 5.95
N PHE A 344 -8.05 -6.95 5.63
CA PHE A 344 -7.03 -7.65 4.86
C PHE A 344 -6.01 -8.26 5.84
N ASN A 345 -6.21 -9.54 6.16
CA ASN A 345 -5.42 -10.23 7.16
C ASN A 345 -4.14 -10.80 6.56
N PHE A 346 -3.02 -10.40 7.10
CA PHE A 346 -1.70 -10.92 6.73
C PHE A 346 -0.83 -11.09 7.99
N ILE A 347 0.17 -11.93 7.93
CA ILE A 347 1.12 -12.18 9.03
C ILE A 347 2.57 -12.04 8.59
N ALA A 348 2.81 -12.01 7.30
CA ALA A 348 4.08 -11.71 6.67
C ALA A 348 3.86 -11.03 5.33
N SER A 349 4.75 -10.15 4.94
CA SER A 349 4.78 -9.47 3.65
C SER A 349 6.23 -9.18 3.25
N HIS A 350 6.42 -8.34 2.22
CA HIS A 350 7.71 -7.80 1.82
C HIS A 350 8.28 -6.78 2.82
N ASP A 351 7.43 -6.24 3.69
CA ASP A 351 7.82 -5.31 4.76
C ASP A 351 8.29 -6.05 6.01
N GLY A 352 8.98 -5.34 6.90
CA GLY A 352 9.21 -5.79 8.26
C GLY A 352 7.91 -5.81 9.08
N ILE A 353 7.97 -6.47 10.24
CA ILE A 353 6.85 -6.52 11.18
C ILE A 353 6.78 -5.17 11.90
N GLY A 354 5.79 -4.34 11.56
CA GLY A 354 5.58 -3.01 12.12
C GLY A 354 5.15 -3.06 13.59
N LEU A 355 5.76 -2.23 14.43
CA LEU A 355 5.40 -2.18 15.86
C LEU A 355 4.43 -1.05 16.21
N ARG A 356 4.30 -0.04 15.37
CA ARG A 356 3.41 1.10 15.60
C ARG A 356 1.93 0.72 15.79
N PRO A 357 1.36 -0.26 15.07
CA PRO A 357 -0.01 -0.69 15.26
C PRO A 357 -0.31 -1.29 16.65
N THR A 358 0.72 -1.65 17.41
CA THR A 358 0.58 -2.15 18.79
C THR A 358 0.65 -1.05 19.85
N GLU A 359 0.84 0.20 19.45
CA GLU A 359 0.79 1.34 20.38
C GLU A 359 -0.60 1.43 21.02
N GLY A 360 -0.65 1.53 22.36
CA GLY A 360 -1.90 1.43 23.13
C GLY A 360 -2.43 0.01 23.40
N ILE A 361 -1.83 -1.04 22.77
CA ILE A 361 -2.15 -2.46 23.01
C ILE A 361 -1.06 -3.13 23.83
N LEU A 362 0.20 -3.01 23.37
CA LEU A 362 1.39 -3.41 24.11
C LEU A 362 2.08 -2.20 24.73
N THR A 363 2.59 -2.36 25.93
CA THR A 363 3.44 -1.35 26.58
C THR A 363 4.77 -1.19 25.81
N GLU A 364 5.47 -0.07 26.01
CA GLU A 364 6.80 0.13 25.39
C GLU A 364 7.80 -0.94 25.86
N LYS A 365 7.73 -1.35 27.13
CA LYS A 365 8.57 -2.42 27.68
C LYS A 365 8.33 -3.76 26.98
N GLU A 366 7.08 -4.11 26.70
CA GLU A 366 6.71 -5.35 25.99
C GLU A 366 7.20 -5.31 24.55
N ARG A 367 7.04 -4.20 23.86
CA ARG A 367 7.56 -4.03 22.49
C ARG A 367 9.08 -4.16 22.45
N ASN A 368 9.80 -3.52 23.38
CA ASN A 368 11.25 -3.62 23.44
C ASN A 368 11.70 -5.05 23.77
N ASN A 369 11.04 -5.75 24.68
CA ASN A 369 11.34 -7.16 24.97
C ASN A 369 11.14 -8.06 23.74
N LEU A 370 10.08 -7.85 22.96
CA LEU A 370 9.88 -8.57 21.69
C LEU A 370 11.02 -8.29 20.70
N VAL A 371 11.46 -7.02 20.58
CA VAL A 371 12.61 -6.64 19.73
C VAL A 371 13.88 -7.35 20.15
N ASP A 372 14.17 -7.41 21.44
CA ASP A 372 15.37 -8.07 21.98
C ASP A 372 15.37 -9.56 21.63
N ILE A 373 14.26 -10.27 21.89
CA ILE A 373 14.12 -11.70 21.56
C ILE A 373 14.27 -11.94 20.05
N MET A 374 13.63 -11.10 19.21
CA MET A 374 13.75 -11.25 17.76
C MET A 374 15.17 -10.96 17.28
N THR A 375 15.88 -10.03 17.91
CA THR A 375 17.28 -9.74 17.59
C THR A 375 18.16 -10.96 17.92
N ASP A 376 17.91 -11.64 19.03
CA ASP A 376 18.59 -12.90 19.37
C ASP A 376 18.28 -14.03 18.36
N PHE A 377 17.11 -13.97 17.72
CA PHE A 377 16.76 -14.90 16.63
C PHE A 377 17.32 -14.48 15.26
N GLY A 378 18.02 -13.35 15.18
CA GLY A 378 18.71 -12.88 13.97
C GLY A 378 18.03 -11.74 13.24
N ALA A 379 16.99 -11.14 13.82
CA ALA A 379 16.31 -9.99 13.23
C ALA A 379 17.22 -8.76 13.09
N LYS A 380 16.92 -7.95 12.07
CA LYS A 380 17.41 -6.57 11.97
C LYS A 380 16.26 -5.62 12.28
N THR A 381 16.58 -4.40 12.69
CA THR A 381 15.56 -3.41 13.04
C THR A 381 15.70 -2.15 12.20
N THR A 382 14.55 -1.57 11.86
CA THR A 382 14.46 -0.22 11.28
C THR A 382 13.91 0.73 12.34
N LYS A 383 14.46 1.95 12.40
CA LYS A 383 14.08 2.96 13.40
C LYS A 383 13.32 4.12 12.76
N ARG A 384 12.51 4.82 13.57
CA ARG A 384 11.90 6.10 13.25
C ARG A 384 12.24 7.16 14.29
N LYS A 385 12.22 8.44 13.91
CA LYS A 385 12.24 9.56 14.87
C LYS A 385 10.86 9.79 15.44
N LYS A 386 10.79 10.02 16.76
CA LYS A 386 9.60 10.57 17.44
C LYS A 386 9.60 12.11 17.32
N THR A 387 8.49 12.73 17.68
CA THR A 387 8.35 14.21 17.71
C THR A 387 9.32 14.91 18.67
N ASP A 388 9.78 14.20 19.70
CA ASP A 388 10.80 14.67 20.66
C ASP A 388 12.25 14.45 20.17
N ASN A 389 12.44 14.08 18.90
CA ASN A 389 13.71 13.70 18.25
C ASN A 389 14.39 12.44 18.81
N THR A 390 13.76 11.69 19.70
CA THR A 390 14.25 10.38 20.11
C THR A 390 13.96 9.33 19.03
N GLU A 391 14.75 8.26 19.00
CA GLU A 391 14.52 7.14 18.09
C GLU A 391 13.78 6.01 18.80
N THR A 392 12.90 5.33 18.04
CA THR A 392 12.25 4.09 18.47
C THR A 392 12.28 3.09 17.32
N VAL A 393 12.25 1.78 17.65
CA VAL A 393 12.15 0.74 16.63
C VAL A 393 10.79 0.87 15.94
N TYR A 394 10.81 0.89 14.61
CA TYR A 394 9.65 0.98 13.75
C TYR A 394 9.23 -0.40 13.25
N GLU A 395 10.20 -1.20 12.78
CA GLU A 395 9.98 -2.54 12.23
C GLU A 395 11.03 -3.54 12.72
N ILE A 396 10.59 -4.79 12.88
CA ILE A 396 11.43 -5.97 13.04
C ILE A 396 11.52 -6.68 11.69
N ASN A 397 12.72 -6.78 11.14
CA ASN A 397 12.98 -7.40 9.84
C ASN A 397 13.51 -8.82 10.07
N ILE A 398 12.64 -9.81 9.92
CA ILE A 398 12.93 -11.23 10.08
C ILE A 398 11.89 -12.04 9.28
N SER A 399 12.31 -13.13 8.67
CA SER A 399 11.35 -14.04 8.04
C SER A 399 10.43 -14.66 9.10
N LEU A 400 9.16 -14.87 8.76
CA LEU A 400 8.20 -15.39 9.74
C LEU A 400 8.63 -16.76 10.28
N ILE A 401 9.23 -17.61 9.46
CA ILE A 401 9.69 -18.93 9.91
C ILE A 401 10.84 -18.80 10.92
N ASP A 402 11.79 -17.89 10.70
CA ASP A 402 12.88 -17.65 11.65
C ASP A 402 12.37 -16.98 12.94
N ALA A 403 11.36 -16.12 12.85
CA ALA A 403 10.71 -15.52 14.01
C ALA A 403 10.03 -16.55 14.91
N MET A 404 9.63 -17.72 14.36
CA MET A 404 9.02 -18.82 15.11
C MET A 404 10.02 -19.84 15.67
N LYS A 405 11.33 -19.56 15.57
CA LYS A 405 12.42 -20.46 15.98
C LYS A 405 12.39 -20.89 17.44
N GLY A 406 11.74 -20.10 18.29
CA GLY A 406 11.69 -20.37 19.73
C GLY A 406 10.69 -19.47 20.45
N THR A 407 10.88 -19.36 21.75
CA THR A 407 10.12 -18.51 22.67
C THR A 407 11.07 -17.60 23.46
N PHE A 408 10.54 -16.82 24.42
CA PHE A 408 11.38 -16.08 25.38
C PHE A 408 12.34 -16.95 26.19
N GLN A 409 12.17 -18.28 26.18
CA GLN A 409 13.07 -19.25 26.81
C GLN A 409 14.19 -19.73 25.87
N GLY A 410 14.21 -19.26 24.63
CA GLY A 410 15.17 -19.62 23.59
C GLY A 410 14.60 -20.52 22.50
N SER A 411 15.48 -21.01 21.64
CA SER A 411 15.10 -21.87 20.50
C SER A 411 14.68 -23.26 20.96
N ASP A 412 13.71 -23.86 20.24
CA ASP A 412 13.19 -25.20 20.52
C ASP A 412 12.82 -25.95 19.24
N HIS A 413 12.18 -27.10 19.35
CA HIS A 413 11.81 -27.96 18.23
C HIS A 413 10.41 -27.69 17.63
N LEU A 414 9.66 -26.69 18.14
CA LEU A 414 8.28 -26.40 17.73
C LEU A 414 8.17 -25.24 16.72
N GLN A 415 9.24 -24.97 15.97
CA GLN A 415 9.29 -23.87 14.98
C GLN A 415 8.19 -24.00 13.93
N ILE A 416 8.03 -25.18 13.34
CA ILE A 416 7.07 -25.43 12.27
C ILE A 416 5.63 -25.39 12.81
N GLU A 417 5.41 -25.96 13.98
CA GLU A 417 4.09 -25.96 14.62
C GLU A 417 3.63 -24.53 14.94
N ARG A 418 4.52 -23.67 15.46
CA ARG A 418 4.20 -22.26 15.69
C ARG A 418 3.95 -21.52 14.37
N PHE A 419 4.77 -21.78 13.36
CA PHE A 419 4.60 -21.19 12.04
C PHE A 419 3.25 -21.55 11.41
N ILE A 420 2.84 -22.83 11.49
CA ILE A 420 1.52 -23.28 11.01
C ILE A 420 0.40 -22.68 11.88
N CYS A 421 0.59 -22.61 13.20
CA CYS A 421 -0.37 -22.01 14.12
C CYS A 421 -0.68 -20.53 13.78
N CYS A 422 0.33 -19.73 13.43
CA CYS A 422 0.13 -18.36 12.97
C CYS A 422 -0.84 -18.28 11.79
N HIS A 423 -0.63 -19.12 10.78
CA HIS A 423 -1.47 -19.14 9.59
C HIS A 423 -2.88 -19.64 9.90
N ALA A 424 -3.02 -20.63 10.76
CA ALA A 424 -4.32 -21.14 11.19
C ALA A 424 -5.13 -20.08 11.95
N ILE A 425 -4.49 -19.31 12.82
CA ILE A 425 -5.15 -18.18 13.52
C ILE A 425 -5.58 -17.12 12.50
N MET A 426 -4.71 -16.71 11.58
CA MET A 426 -5.04 -15.75 10.53
C MET A 426 -6.27 -16.18 9.71
N LEU A 427 -6.34 -17.46 9.33
CA LEU A 427 -7.47 -18.02 8.58
C LEU A 427 -8.77 -18.11 9.41
N GLY A 428 -8.67 -18.15 10.72
CA GLY A 428 -9.82 -18.21 11.63
C GLY A 428 -10.41 -16.84 11.97
N LEU A 429 -9.75 -15.74 11.59
CA LEU A 429 -10.23 -14.38 11.85
C LEU A 429 -11.15 -13.89 10.72
N GLU A 430 -12.08 -13.00 11.07
CA GLU A 430 -12.88 -12.28 10.09
C GLU A 430 -11.98 -11.47 9.16
N GLY A 431 -12.15 -11.62 7.85
CA GLY A 431 -11.39 -10.89 6.85
C GLY A 431 -10.95 -11.74 5.66
N ILE A 432 -10.24 -11.12 4.75
CA ILE A 432 -9.67 -11.74 3.55
C ILE A 432 -8.20 -12.10 3.85
N PRO A 433 -7.83 -13.38 3.89
CA PRO A 433 -6.47 -13.79 4.21
C PRO A 433 -5.52 -13.57 3.03
N ALA A 434 -4.29 -13.15 3.36
CA ALA A 434 -3.22 -12.93 2.41
C ALA A 434 -1.93 -13.62 2.85
N PHE A 435 -1.40 -14.46 1.97
CA PHE A 435 -0.18 -15.22 2.19
C PHE A 435 0.97 -14.62 1.40
N TYR A 436 2.10 -14.44 2.04
CA TYR A 436 3.32 -14.06 1.35
C TYR A 436 3.98 -15.28 0.72
N ILE A 437 4.52 -15.15 -0.50
CA ILE A 437 5.14 -16.27 -1.23
C ILE A 437 6.24 -16.95 -0.42
N HIS A 438 7.04 -16.18 0.32
CA HIS A 438 8.11 -16.73 1.15
C HIS A 438 7.59 -17.54 2.35
N SER A 439 6.39 -17.24 2.85
CA SER A 439 5.73 -18.12 3.84
C SER A 439 5.30 -19.45 3.22
N ILE A 440 4.82 -19.44 1.96
CA ILE A 440 4.46 -20.69 1.27
C ILE A 440 5.70 -21.55 0.98
N LEU A 441 6.83 -20.92 0.68
CA LEU A 441 8.09 -21.60 0.40
C LEU A 441 8.89 -21.94 1.66
N GLY A 442 8.51 -21.41 2.82
CA GLY A 442 9.27 -21.59 4.07
C GLY A 442 10.67 -20.96 4.01
N SER A 443 10.80 -19.81 3.33
CA SER A 443 12.10 -19.15 3.16
C SER A 443 12.59 -18.56 4.49
N THR A 444 13.85 -18.79 4.80
CA THR A 444 14.57 -18.19 5.92
C THR A 444 15.19 -16.85 5.54
N ASN A 445 15.75 -16.12 6.51
CA ASN A 445 16.52 -14.91 6.25
C ASN A 445 17.70 -15.19 5.31
N ASP A 446 17.93 -14.29 4.36
CA ASP A 446 19.07 -14.34 3.44
C ASP A 446 20.17 -13.39 3.90
N TYR A 447 21.06 -13.88 4.76
CA TYR A 447 22.16 -13.10 5.30
C TYR A 447 23.22 -12.76 4.26
N GLU A 448 23.42 -13.58 3.21
CA GLU A 448 24.37 -13.27 2.13
C GLU A 448 23.85 -12.08 1.31
N LYS A 449 22.57 -12.10 0.95
CA LYS A 449 21.94 -10.97 0.27
C LYS A 449 21.91 -9.70 1.13
N LEU A 450 21.70 -9.85 2.45
CA LEU A 450 21.79 -8.73 3.39
C LEU A 450 23.17 -8.09 3.37
N GLU A 451 24.24 -8.88 3.38
CA GLU A 451 25.61 -8.37 3.33
C GLU A 451 25.92 -7.64 2.02
N GLN A 452 25.42 -8.17 0.90
CA GLN A 452 25.63 -7.59 -0.42
C GLN A 452 24.84 -6.30 -0.64
N THR A 453 23.57 -6.27 -0.23
CA THR A 453 22.64 -5.18 -0.54
C THR A 453 22.49 -4.17 0.57
N LYS A 454 22.87 -4.53 1.81
CA LYS A 454 22.58 -3.78 3.05
C LYS A 454 21.08 -3.54 3.28
N ASN A 455 20.23 -4.27 2.58
CA ASN A 455 18.77 -4.21 2.76
C ASN A 455 18.35 -5.12 3.91
N HIS A 456 17.83 -4.54 4.99
CA HIS A 456 17.40 -5.27 6.19
C HIS A 456 16.20 -6.20 5.95
N ARG A 457 15.51 -6.08 4.84
CA ARG A 457 14.37 -6.92 4.44
C ARG A 457 14.77 -8.13 3.57
N SER A 458 16.06 -8.44 3.48
CA SER A 458 16.60 -9.58 2.73
C SER A 458 16.44 -10.89 3.46
#